data_c97f8bec870912d0b01a838bc9d57ae9
#
_entry.id   c97f8bec870912d0b01a838bc9d57ae9
#
_cell.length_a   1.000
_cell.length_b   1.000
_cell.length_c   1.000
_cell.angle_alpha   90.00
_cell.angle_beta   90.00
_cell.angle_gamma   90.00
#
_symmetry.space_group_name_H-M   'P 1'
#
loop_
_entity.id
_entity.type
_entity.pdbx_description
1 polymer ?
#
loop_
_entity_poly.entity_id
_entity_poly.type
_entity_poly.pdbx_seq_one_letter_code
_entity_poly.pdbx_strand_id
1 'polypeptide(L)'
;MDYKKAGVDIEAGYKSVELMKEHVKKTMREEVLGGLGGFSGAFSLAKIKEMEEPVLLSGTDGCGTKVKLAIIMDKHDTIGIDAVAMCVNDIACAGGEPLFFLDYIACGKNYPEKIADIVKGVAEGCLQSEAALIGGETAEHPGLMPEEDYDLAGFAVGVCDKKEMITGESLKAGDVLIGMASTGVHSNGFSLVRKVFENELTKEGLNTYYDELGKTLGEALLAPTRIYVKA
;
A
#
# COMPACT_ATOMS: atom_id res chain seq x y z
N MET A 1 -11.18 -8.14 34.59
CA MET A 1 -11.44 -7.91 33.15
C MET A 1 -10.14 -7.30 32.60
N ASP A 2 -9.59 -7.84 31.54
CA ASP A 2 -8.34 -7.38 30.91
C ASP A 2 -8.56 -7.20 29.39
N TYR A 3 -7.63 -6.57 28.69
CA TYR A 3 -7.73 -6.30 27.26
C TYR A 3 -7.87 -7.60 26.44
N LYS A 4 -7.18 -8.68 26.82
CA LYS A 4 -7.28 -9.95 26.13
C LYS A 4 -8.68 -10.56 26.16
N LYS A 5 -9.38 -10.41 27.29
CA LYS A 5 -10.80 -10.82 27.41
C LYS A 5 -11.75 -9.92 26.63
N ALA A 6 -11.31 -8.70 26.31
CA ALA A 6 -12.05 -7.78 25.46
C ALA A 6 -11.76 -7.99 23.96
N GLY A 7 -10.88 -8.93 23.60
CA GLY A 7 -10.54 -9.27 22.21
C GLY A 7 -9.30 -8.55 21.65
N VAL A 8 -8.51 -7.85 22.51
CA VAL A 8 -7.28 -7.16 22.09
C VAL A 8 -6.08 -7.88 22.70
N ASP A 9 -5.15 -8.37 21.86
CA ASP A 9 -3.94 -9.07 22.30
C ASP A 9 -2.70 -8.16 22.17
N ILE A 10 -2.32 -7.53 23.29
CA ILE A 10 -1.17 -6.60 23.35
C ILE A 10 0.14 -7.31 23.00
N GLU A 11 0.31 -8.58 23.39
CA GLU A 11 1.53 -9.37 23.09
C GLU A 11 1.62 -9.65 21.59
N ALA A 12 0.51 -9.95 20.93
CA ALA A 12 0.44 -10.08 19.48
C ALA A 12 0.86 -8.77 18.78
N GLY A 13 0.42 -7.61 19.30
CA GLY A 13 0.83 -6.31 18.80
C GLY A 13 2.35 -6.11 18.89
N TYR A 14 2.97 -6.39 20.03
CA TYR A 14 4.43 -6.30 20.18
C TYR A 14 5.17 -7.25 19.24
N LYS A 15 4.68 -8.46 19.07
CA LYS A 15 5.26 -9.44 18.16
C LYS A 15 5.16 -8.98 16.69
N SER A 16 4.03 -8.41 16.27
CA SER A 16 3.88 -7.83 14.92
C SER A 16 4.93 -6.77 14.66
N VAL A 17 5.09 -5.82 15.59
CA VAL A 17 6.11 -4.75 15.48
C VAL A 17 7.51 -5.34 15.37
N GLU A 18 7.84 -6.38 16.15
CA GLU A 18 9.16 -7.01 16.07
C GLU A 18 9.41 -7.64 14.70
N LEU A 19 8.43 -8.37 14.16
CA LEU A 19 8.54 -9.06 12.88
C LEU A 19 8.67 -8.07 11.70
N MET A 20 8.03 -6.90 11.77
CA MET A 20 8.05 -5.93 10.65
C MET A 20 9.30 -5.03 10.64
N LYS A 21 10.05 -4.91 11.75
CA LYS A 21 11.20 -3.98 11.88
C LYS A 21 12.20 -4.05 10.74
N GLU A 22 12.60 -5.27 10.35
CA GLU A 22 13.59 -5.46 9.28
C GLU A 22 13.08 -5.04 7.90
N HIS A 23 11.78 -5.15 7.66
CA HIS A 23 11.17 -4.69 6.42
C HIS A 23 11.13 -3.16 6.37
N VAL A 24 10.64 -2.53 7.42
CA VAL A 24 10.58 -1.06 7.54
C VAL A 24 11.96 -0.44 7.46
N LYS A 25 12.96 -1.01 8.14
CA LYS A 25 14.35 -0.53 8.12
C LYS A 25 14.93 -0.40 6.71
N LYS A 26 14.57 -1.27 5.79
CA LYS A 26 15.05 -1.23 4.40
C LYS A 26 14.58 0.01 3.64
N THR A 27 13.47 0.62 4.05
CA THR A 27 12.89 1.79 3.38
C THR A 27 13.46 3.10 3.89
N MET A 28 14.31 3.07 4.95
CA MET A 28 14.83 4.29 5.57
C MET A 28 15.72 5.07 4.62
N ARG A 29 15.43 6.37 4.54
CA ARG A 29 16.21 7.37 3.80
C ARG A 29 17.00 8.21 4.81
N GLU A 30 18.04 8.91 4.34
CA GLU A 30 18.86 9.79 5.19
C GLU A 30 18.07 10.97 5.78
N GLU A 31 16.96 11.36 5.15
CA GLU A 31 16.07 12.42 5.61
C GLU A 31 15.18 11.99 6.78
N VAL A 32 15.03 10.68 7.04
CA VAL A 32 14.21 10.20 8.16
C VAL A 32 14.89 10.48 9.47
N LEU A 33 14.19 11.19 10.35
CA LEU A 33 14.68 11.53 11.69
C LEU A 33 13.98 10.66 12.73
N GLY A 34 14.75 9.80 13.41
CA GLY A 34 14.24 8.86 14.40
C GLY A 34 14.06 7.44 13.84
N GLY A 35 13.23 6.64 14.48
CA GLY A 35 12.97 5.23 14.12
C GLY A 35 11.58 4.78 14.55
N LEU A 36 11.26 3.50 14.29
CA LEU A 36 10.02 2.88 14.74
C LEU A 36 9.85 2.97 16.26
N GLY A 37 8.62 3.28 16.70
CA GLY A 37 8.24 3.33 18.11
C GLY A 37 8.08 4.75 18.67
N GLY A 38 8.29 5.79 17.86
CA GLY A 38 7.92 7.16 18.21
C GLY A 38 6.41 7.42 17.95
N PHE A 39 5.88 8.49 18.56
CA PHE A 39 4.47 8.90 18.33
C PHE A 39 4.25 9.54 16.95
N SER A 40 5.30 9.97 16.27
CA SER A 40 5.22 10.56 14.93
C SER A 40 6.45 10.17 14.11
N GLY A 41 6.23 10.00 12.80
CA GLY A 41 7.33 9.98 11.84
C GLY A 41 7.85 11.41 11.61
N ALA A 42 9.17 11.58 11.54
CA ALA A 42 9.80 12.85 11.25
C ALA A 42 10.68 12.74 10.00
N PHE A 43 10.56 13.71 9.10
CA PHE A 43 11.28 13.75 7.83
C PHE A 43 11.91 15.13 7.62
N SER A 44 13.21 15.17 7.34
CA SER A 44 13.96 16.42 7.12
C SER A 44 13.65 17.00 5.75
N LEU A 45 13.32 18.27 5.71
CA LEU A 45 13.11 19.03 4.47
C LEU A 45 14.40 19.73 3.99
N ALA A 46 15.57 19.34 4.50
CA ALA A 46 16.83 20.04 4.19
C ALA A 46 17.15 20.07 2.68
N LYS A 47 16.83 18.98 1.95
CA LYS A 47 17.05 18.90 0.49
C LYS A 47 16.03 19.72 -0.33
N ILE A 48 14.86 19.97 0.22
CA ILE A 48 13.79 20.73 -0.44
C ILE A 48 14.11 22.23 -0.55
N LYS A 49 15.09 22.70 0.22
CA LYS A 49 15.52 24.13 0.20
C LYS A 49 16.06 24.59 -1.16
N GLU A 50 16.41 23.69 -2.04
CA GLU A 50 16.88 24.02 -3.41
C GLU A 50 15.73 24.33 -4.38
N MET A 51 14.48 23.98 -4.01
CA MET A 51 13.29 24.31 -4.79
C MET A 51 12.95 25.79 -4.63
N GLU A 52 12.50 26.42 -5.71
CA GLU A 52 12.11 27.84 -5.73
C GLU A 52 10.81 28.07 -4.94
N GLU A 53 9.79 27.25 -5.18
CA GLU A 53 8.51 27.27 -4.47
C GLU A 53 8.04 25.83 -4.19
N PRO A 54 8.54 25.18 -3.11
CA PRO A 54 8.21 23.79 -2.82
C PRO A 54 6.73 23.64 -2.44
N VAL A 55 6.06 22.67 -3.05
CA VAL A 55 4.65 22.32 -2.80
C VAL A 55 4.58 20.88 -2.32
N LEU A 56 3.89 20.65 -1.20
CA LEU A 56 3.58 19.30 -0.73
C LEU A 56 2.38 18.74 -1.48
N LEU A 57 2.52 17.53 -1.96
CA LEU A 57 1.46 16.72 -2.55
C LEU A 57 1.14 15.57 -1.60
N SER A 58 -0.11 15.13 -1.56
CA SER A 58 -0.49 13.99 -0.73
C SER A 58 -1.51 13.11 -1.44
N GLY A 59 -1.40 11.81 -1.23
CA GLY A 59 -2.37 10.81 -1.68
C GLY A 59 -2.76 9.92 -0.50
N THR A 60 -4.03 9.59 -0.40
CA THR A 60 -4.55 8.60 0.54
C THR A 60 -5.53 7.70 -0.17
N ASP A 61 -5.35 6.40 -0.05
CA ASP A 61 -6.23 5.40 -0.65
C ASP A 61 -6.06 4.06 0.08
N GLY A 62 -6.94 3.12 -0.23
CA GLY A 62 -6.88 1.74 0.26
C GLY A 62 -6.81 0.73 -0.88
N CYS A 63 -6.66 -0.54 -0.53
CA CYS A 63 -6.66 -1.63 -1.51
C CYS A 63 -8.05 -2.01 -2.00
N GLY A 64 -9.09 -1.44 -1.40
CA GLY A 64 -10.48 -1.76 -1.70
C GLY A 64 -10.80 -3.25 -1.51
N THR A 65 -11.77 -3.75 -2.25
CA THR A 65 -12.24 -5.13 -2.08
C THR A 65 -11.28 -6.20 -2.65
N LYS A 66 -10.14 -5.82 -3.23
CA LYS A 66 -9.05 -6.74 -3.59
C LYS A 66 -8.51 -7.50 -2.38
N VAL A 67 -8.52 -6.87 -1.21
CA VAL A 67 -8.14 -7.48 0.08
C VAL A 67 -8.84 -8.83 0.30
N LYS A 68 -10.10 -8.98 -0.15
CA LYS A 68 -10.82 -10.25 0.02
C LYS A 68 -10.19 -11.43 -0.72
N LEU A 69 -9.54 -11.18 -1.86
CA LEU A 69 -8.80 -12.22 -2.58
C LEU A 69 -7.55 -12.63 -1.81
N ALA A 70 -6.83 -11.67 -1.22
CA ALA A 70 -5.68 -11.95 -0.37
C ALA A 70 -6.08 -12.83 0.84
N ILE A 71 -7.22 -12.54 1.45
CA ILE A 71 -7.78 -13.33 2.56
C ILE A 71 -8.14 -14.76 2.11
N ILE A 72 -8.85 -14.93 0.97
CA ILE A 72 -9.23 -16.25 0.46
C ILE A 72 -8.00 -17.11 0.10
N MET A 73 -6.99 -16.47 -0.50
CA MET A 73 -5.74 -17.12 -0.92
C MET A 73 -4.76 -17.34 0.24
N ASP A 74 -5.01 -16.72 1.41
CA ASP A 74 -4.07 -16.63 2.53
C ASP A 74 -2.69 -16.15 2.05
N LYS A 75 -2.69 -15.10 1.21
CA LYS A 75 -1.49 -14.49 0.61
C LYS A 75 -1.52 -12.99 0.81
N HIS A 76 -0.69 -12.49 1.73
CA HIS A 76 -0.78 -11.14 2.25
C HIS A 76 0.42 -10.25 1.87
N ASP A 77 1.50 -10.84 1.37
CA ASP A 77 2.77 -10.16 1.12
C ASP A 77 2.80 -9.27 -0.13
N THR A 78 1.73 -9.22 -0.92
CA THR A 78 1.64 -8.38 -2.13
C THR A 78 0.63 -7.24 -2.01
N ILE A 79 -0.38 -7.37 -1.15
CA ILE A 79 -1.45 -6.38 -1.04
C ILE A 79 -0.95 -5.02 -0.52
N GLY A 80 0.13 -5.01 0.25
CA GLY A 80 0.78 -3.79 0.71
C GLY A 80 1.38 -2.96 -0.43
N ILE A 81 1.84 -3.62 -1.51
CA ILE A 81 2.31 -2.93 -2.71
C ILE A 81 1.16 -2.15 -3.37
N ASP A 82 -0.05 -2.74 -3.39
CA ASP A 82 -1.24 -2.06 -3.91
C ASP A 82 -1.55 -0.79 -3.11
N ALA A 83 -1.53 -0.86 -1.77
CA ALA A 83 -1.80 0.30 -0.92
C ALA A 83 -0.82 1.45 -1.18
N VAL A 84 0.47 1.14 -1.31
CA VAL A 84 1.48 2.14 -1.63
C VAL A 84 1.27 2.70 -3.04
N ALA A 85 1.08 1.83 -4.03
CA ALA A 85 0.91 2.22 -5.43
C ALA A 85 -0.28 3.17 -5.63
N MET A 86 -1.41 2.90 -4.97
CA MET A 86 -2.61 3.74 -5.06
C MET A 86 -2.34 5.17 -4.58
N CYS A 87 -1.48 5.36 -3.58
CA CYS A 87 -1.15 6.68 -3.05
C CYS A 87 -0.01 7.37 -3.82
N VAL A 88 1.08 6.66 -4.10
CA VAL A 88 2.29 7.28 -4.70
C VAL A 88 2.14 7.55 -6.20
N ASN A 89 1.32 6.75 -6.91
CA ASN A 89 1.04 7.01 -8.32
C ASN A 89 0.26 8.32 -8.52
N ASP A 90 -0.63 8.69 -7.59
CA ASP A 90 -1.34 9.98 -7.61
C ASP A 90 -0.37 11.14 -7.45
N ILE A 91 0.61 11.01 -6.55
CA ILE A 91 1.68 12.01 -6.37
C ILE A 91 2.51 12.14 -7.67
N ALA A 92 2.90 11.00 -8.28
CA ALA A 92 3.65 11.00 -9.52
C ALA A 92 2.86 11.62 -10.69
N CYS A 93 1.55 11.33 -10.80
CA CYS A 93 0.68 11.94 -11.80
C CYS A 93 0.57 13.47 -11.67
N ALA A 94 0.73 14.01 -10.46
CA ALA A 94 0.75 15.44 -10.20
C ALA A 94 2.14 16.08 -10.36
N GLY A 95 3.17 15.31 -10.75
CA GLY A 95 4.55 15.77 -10.95
C GLY A 95 5.41 15.74 -9.70
N GLY A 96 4.98 15.03 -8.65
CA GLY A 96 5.68 14.97 -7.37
C GLY A 96 6.58 13.76 -7.18
N GLU A 97 7.61 13.93 -6.36
CA GLU A 97 8.44 12.87 -5.82
C GLU A 97 7.86 12.43 -4.46
N PRO A 98 7.53 11.13 -4.26
CA PRO A 98 7.14 10.63 -2.94
C PRO A 98 8.29 10.74 -1.94
N LEU A 99 7.99 11.23 -0.74
CA LEU A 99 8.96 11.36 0.35
C LEU A 99 8.80 10.25 1.38
N PHE A 100 7.58 10.09 1.88
CA PHE A 100 7.28 9.10 2.91
C PHE A 100 5.85 8.59 2.84
N PHE A 101 5.65 7.47 3.51
CA PHE A 101 4.40 6.73 3.56
C PHE A 101 4.05 6.36 5.02
N LEU A 102 2.77 6.33 5.30
CA LEU A 102 2.16 5.82 6.54
C LEU A 102 1.07 4.83 6.16
N ASP A 103 0.99 3.69 6.83
CA ASP A 103 -0.08 2.73 6.66
C ASP A 103 -1.08 2.75 7.83
N TYR A 104 -2.29 2.29 7.56
CA TYR A 104 -3.29 1.98 8.58
C TYR A 104 -3.88 0.60 8.30
N ILE A 105 -3.69 -0.33 9.23
CA ILE A 105 -4.22 -1.69 9.16
C ILE A 105 -5.30 -1.83 10.24
N ALA A 106 -6.56 -1.91 9.81
CA ALA A 106 -7.66 -2.31 10.68
C ALA A 106 -7.86 -3.82 10.55
N CYS A 107 -7.87 -4.56 11.65
CA CYS A 107 -8.07 -6.02 11.62
C CYS A 107 -9.06 -6.48 12.70
N GLY A 108 -9.78 -7.56 12.42
CA GLY A 108 -10.68 -8.16 13.42
C GLY A 108 -9.88 -8.76 14.58
N LYS A 109 -8.70 -9.33 14.25
CA LYS A 109 -7.74 -9.89 15.22
C LYS A 109 -6.32 -9.74 14.66
N ASN A 110 -5.39 -9.41 15.55
CA ASN A 110 -3.98 -9.32 15.19
C ASN A 110 -3.35 -10.74 15.14
N TYR A 111 -3.05 -11.18 13.92
CA TYR A 111 -2.21 -12.33 13.65
C TYR A 111 -0.82 -11.83 13.25
N PRO A 112 0.19 -11.89 14.12
CA PRO A 112 1.47 -11.21 13.94
C PRO A 112 2.17 -11.49 12.62
N GLU A 113 2.17 -12.73 12.17
CA GLU A 113 2.79 -13.14 10.91
C GLU A 113 2.05 -12.56 9.71
N LYS A 114 0.70 -12.55 9.73
CA LYS A 114 -0.14 -11.96 8.68
C LYS A 114 0.09 -10.44 8.58
N ILE A 115 0.12 -9.75 9.73
CA ILE A 115 0.40 -8.30 9.77
C ILE A 115 1.81 -8.02 9.25
N ALA A 116 2.80 -8.81 9.64
CA ALA A 116 4.17 -8.66 9.14
C ALA A 116 4.28 -8.87 7.62
N ASP A 117 3.54 -9.83 7.05
CA ASP A 117 3.49 -10.03 5.60
C ASP A 117 2.82 -8.84 4.87
N ILE A 118 1.75 -8.27 5.42
CA ILE A 118 1.13 -7.06 4.87
C ILE A 118 2.15 -5.91 4.85
N VAL A 119 2.82 -5.65 5.99
CA VAL A 119 3.82 -4.57 6.09
C VAL A 119 5.06 -4.85 5.24
N LYS A 120 5.43 -6.12 5.03
CA LYS A 120 6.47 -6.50 4.05
C LYS A 120 6.09 -6.01 2.65
N GLY A 121 4.84 -6.19 2.23
CA GLY A 121 4.33 -5.67 0.96
C GLY A 121 4.34 -4.14 0.91
N VAL A 122 3.95 -3.46 2.00
CA VAL A 122 4.02 -1.99 2.11
C VAL A 122 5.48 -1.52 1.97
N ALA A 123 6.41 -2.14 2.68
CA ALA A 123 7.83 -1.81 2.59
C ALA A 123 8.39 -2.03 1.18
N GLU A 124 8.00 -3.10 0.50
CA GLU A 124 8.39 -3.33 -0.91
C GLU A 124 7.86 -2.24 -1.84
N GLY A 125 6.59 -1.82 -1.68
CA GLY A 125 6.03 -0.70 -2.44
C GLY A 125 6.78 0.61 -2.17
N CYS A 126 7.15 0.87 -0.91
CA CYS A 126 7.95 2.02 -0.52
C CYS A 126 9.34 1.99 -1.18
N LEU A 127 10.00 0.83 -1.22
CA LEU A 127 11.29 0.67 -1.92
C LEU A 127 11.18 0.96 -3.42
N GLN A 128 10.13 0.46 -4.07
CA GLN A 128 9.89 0.69 -5.49
C GLN A 128 9.64 2.17 -5.82
N SER A 129 8.98 2.90 -4.91
CA SER A 129 8.68 4.33 -5.06
C SER A 129 9.73 5.26 -4.45
N GLU A 130 10.78 4.71 -3.82
CA GLU A 130 11.79 5.47 -3.05
C GLU A 130 11.21 6.29 -1.89
N ALA A 131 9.99 5.97 -1.45
CA ALA A 131 9.40 6.55 -0.25
C ALA A 131 9.91 5.85 1.02
N ALA A 132 10.00 6.57 2.13
CA ALA A 132 10.31 5.96 3.43
C ALA A 132 9.03 5.57 4.17
N LEU A 133 8.92 4.35 4.66
CA LEU A 133 7.85 3.95 5.58
C LEU A 133 8.24 4.43 6.99
N ILE A 134 7.72 5.59 7.41
CA ILE A 134 8.16 6.28 8.63
C ILE A 134 7.26 6.05 9.84
N GLY A 135 6.16 5.35 9.67
CA GLY A 135 5.20 5.03 10.73
C GLY A 135 3.95 4.37 10.16
N GLY A 136 3.03 4.08 11.03
CA GLY A 136 1.74 3.47 10.70
C GLY A 136 0.99 3.09 11.96
N GLU A 137 -0.18 2.46 11.79
CA GLU A 137 -1.03 1.98 12.87
C GLU A 137 -1.58 0.60 12.53
N THR A 138 -1.62 -0.28 13.53
CA THR A 138 -2.37 -1.54 13.46
C THR A 138 -3.38 -1.57 14.59
N ALA A 139 -4.67 -1.55 14.24
CA ALA A 139 -5.76 -1.50 15.19
C ALA A 139 -6.62 -2.77 15.15
N GLU A 140 -6.79 -3.44 16.30
CA GLU A 140 -7.74 -4.53 16.45
C GLU A 140 -9.16 -3.98 16.66
N HIS A 141 -10.11 -4.49 15.89
CA HIS A 141 -11.53 -4.10 15.95
C HIS A 141 -12.42 -5.31 16.29
N PRO A 142 -12.27 -5.89 17.50
CA PRO A 142 -13.06 -7.04 17.92
C PRO A 142 -14.55 -6.69 17.96
N GLY A 143 -15.36 -7.55 17.34
CA GLY A 143 -16.81 -7.34 17.26
C GLY A 143 -17.28 -6.35 16.19
N LEU A 144 -16.36 -5.58 15.58
CA LEU A 144 -16.65 -4.70 14.44
C LEU A 144 -16.31 -5.39 13.12
N MET A 145 -15.23 -6.17 13.09
CA MET A 145 -14.78 -6.96 11.94
C MET A 145 -14.72 -8.45 12.31
N PRO A 146 -14.97 -9.36 11.35
CA PRO A 146 -14.62 -10.79 11.52
C PRO A 146 -13.14 -10.96 11.85
N GLU A 147 -12.80 -11.97 12.67
CA GLU A 147 -11.42 -12.18 13.13
C GLU A 147 -10.40 -12.31 11.99
N GLU A 148 -10.78 -12.93 10.87
CA GLU A 148 -9.90 -13.14 9.72
C GLU A 148 -9.80 -11.96 8.76
N ASP A 149 -10.73 -11.01 8.88
CA ASP A 149 -10.80 -9.88 7.96
C ASP A 149 -9.89 -8.73 8.41
N TYR A 150 -9.42 -7.97 7.45
CA TYR A 150 -8.69 -6.73 7.66
C TYR A 150 -8.98 -5.74 6.52
N ASP A 151 -8.67 -4.49 6.77
CA ASP A 151 -8.59 -3.45 5.74
C ASP A 151 -7.23 -2.77 5.81
N LEU A 152 -6.77 -2.29 4.68
CA LEU A 152 -5.46 -1.65 4.53
C LEU A 152 -5.59 -0.37 3.74
N ALA A 153 -5.21 0.72 4.34
CA ALA A 153 -5.13 2.03 3.72
C ALA A 153 -3.75 2.64 3.91
N GLY A 154 -3.42 3.63 3.10
CA GLY A 154 -2.18 4.35 3.17
C GLY A 154 -2.35 5.85 3.01
N PHE A 155 -1.31 6.56 3.41
CA PHE A 155 -1.15 7.99 3.21
C PHE A 155 0.30 8.27 2.80
N ALA A 156 0.45 8.88 1.63
CA ALA A 156 1.74 9.29 1.11
C ALA A 156 1.86 10.81 1.07
N VAL A 157 3.05 11.31 1.33
CA VAL A 157 3.41 12.71 1.13
C VAL A 157 4.56 12.76 0.14
N GLY A 158 4.44 13.64 -0.82
CA GLY A 158 5.47 13.96 -1.81
C GLY A 158 5.68 15.46 -1.94
N VAL A 159 6.60 15.84 -2.77
CA VAL A 159 6.98 17.23 -3.03
C VAL A 159 7.27 17.46 -4.51
N CYS A 160 6.98 18.65 -5.00
CA CYS A 160 7.49 19.16 -6.28
C CYS A 160 7.77 20.66 -6.16
N ASP A 161 8.53 21.20 -7.10
CA ASP A 161 8.54 22.65 -7.30
C ASP A 161 7.23 23.04 -8.01
N LYS A 162 6.59 24.13 -7.59
CA LYS A 162 5.29 24.57 -8.11
C LYS A 162 5.25 24.69 -9.64
N LYS A 163 6.34 25.12 -10.24
CA LYS A 163 6.46 25.25 -11.71
C LYS A 163 6.48 23.90 -12.44
N GLU A 164 6.73 22.80 -11.72
CA GLU A 164 6.80 21.44 -12.26
C GLU A 164 5.51 20.64 -12.03
N MET A 165 4.53 21.25 -11.34
CA MET A 165 3.22 20.61 -11.13
C MET A 165 2.53 20.28 -12.44
N ILE A 166 2.05 19.04 -12.56
CA ILE A 166 1.27 18.59 -13.71
C ILE A 166 -0.21 18.80 -13.41
N THR A 167 -0.80 19.86 -14.00
CA THR A 167 -2.21 20.23 -13.79
C THR A 167 -3.10 19.91 -15.00
N GLY A 168 -2.50 19.55 -16.13
CA GLY A 168 -3.20 19.35 -17.40
C GLY A 168 -3.52 20.65 -18.17
N GLU A 169 -3.29 21.84 -17.60
CA GLU A 169 -3.58 23.12 -18.26
C GLU A 169 -2.75 23.38 -19.51
N SER A 170 -1.57 22.78 -19.61
CA SER A 170 -0.68 22.90 -20.78
C SER A 170 -1.05 21.98 -21.96
N LEU A 171 -1.99 21.03 -21.78
CA LEU A 171 -2.41 20.08 -22.80
C LEU A 171 -3.10 20.77 -23.97
N LYS A 172 -2.74 20.40 -25.20
CA LYS A 172 -3.26 21.00 -26.42
C LYS A 172 -3.40 19.96 -27.53
N ALA A 173 -4.18 20.31 -28.53
CA ALA A 173 -4.31 19.50 -29.75
C ALA A 173 -2.94 19.35 -30.44
N GLY A 174 -2.57 18.11 -30.76
CA GLY A 174 -1.28 17.74 -31.33
C GLY A 174 -0.31 17.08 -30.33
N ASP A 175 -0.61 17.08 -29.03
CA ASP A 175 0.16 16.33 -28.05
C ASP A 175 0.03 14.82 -28.30
N VAL A 176 1.10 14.08 -27.99
CA VAL A 176 1.20 12.64 -28.22
C VAL A 176 0.87 11.89 -26.93
N LEU A 177 -0.01 10.90 -27.04
CA LEU A 177 -0.30 9.97 -25.93
C LEU A 177 0.65 8.78 -25.98
N ILE A 178 1.31 8.49 -24.87
CA ILE A 178 2.18 7.34 -24.69
C ILE A 178 1.50 6.39 -23.71
N GLY A 179 1.23 5.14 -24.12
CA GLY A 179 0.69 4.10 -23.26
C GLY A 179 1.80 3.32 -22.56
N MET A 180 1.63 3.13 -21.26
CA MET A 180 2.48 2.24 -20.46
C MET A 180 1.67 1.00 -20.05
N ALA A 181 2.27 -0.19 -20.20
CA ALA A 181 1.62 -1.44 -19.82
C ALA A 181 1.39 -1.52 -18.30
N SER A 182 0.19 -1.97 -17.91
CA SER A 182 -0.11 -2.35 -16.53
C SER A 182 0.47 -3.73 -16.20
N THR A 183 0.40 -4.10 -14.91
CA THR A 183 0.73 -5.46 -14.41
C THR A 183 -0.49 -6.36 -14.31
N GLY A 184 -1.67 -5.86 -14.61
CA GLY A 184 -2.95 -6.55 -14.50
C GLY A 184 -4.09 -5.58 -14.22
N VAL A 185 -5.07 -6.01 -13.43
CA VAL A 185 -6.27 -5.22 -13.09
C VAL A 185 -5.96 -4.09 -12.10
N HIS A 186 -4.75 -4.08 -11.51
CA HIS A 186 -4.34 -3.19 -10.43
C HIS A 186 -5.15 -3.43 -9.14
N SER A 187 -5.68 -2.36 -8.52
CA SER A 187 -6.48 -2.46 -7.28
C SER A 187 -7.84 -1.79 -7.38
N ASN A 188 -8.24 -1.30 -8.55
CA ASN A 188 -9.55 -0.69 -8.78
C ASN A 188 -10.54 -1.66 -9.42
N GLY A 189 -11.84 -1.43 -9.18
CA GLY A 189 -12.92 -2.20 -9.81
C GLY A 189 -13.10 -3.62 -9.26
N PHE A 190 -12.48 -3.98 -8.14
CA PHE A 190 -12.54 -5.34 -7.60
C PHE A 190 -13.92 -5.77 -7.10
N SER A 191 -14.84 -4.87 -6.82
CA SER A 191 -16.24 -5.22 -6.58
C SER A 191 -16.86 -5.87 -7.83
N LEU A 192 -16.56 -5.35 -9.03
CA LEU A 192 -16.99 -5.93 -10.29
C LEU A 192 -16.23 -7.24 -10.59
N VAL A 193 -14.91 -7.26 -10.43
CA VAL A 193 -14.08 -8.47 -10.60
C VAL A 193 -14.62 -9.61 -9.75
N ARG A 194 -14.89 -9.36 -8.47
CA ARG A 194 -15.48 -10.35 -7.57
C ARG A 194 -16.89 -10.80 -7.98
N LYS A 195 -17.66 -9.93 -8.62
CA LYS A 195 -18.97 -10.32 -9.14
C LYS A 195 -18.86 -11.18 -10.41
N VAL A 196 -17.92 -10.85 -11.29
CA VAL A 196 -17.65 -11.63 -12.52
C VAL A 196 -17.19 -13.05 -12.18
N PHE A 197 -16.31 -13.17 -11.19
CA PHE A 197 -15.72 -14.47 -10.78
C PHE A 197 -16.34 -15.02 -9.50
N GLU A 198 -17.64 -14.73 -9.22
CA GLU A 198 -18.27 -15.10 -7.94
C GLU A 198 -18.25 -16.63 -7.66
N ASN A 199 -18.27 -17.46 -8.71
CA ASN A 199 -18.22 -18.91 -8.59
C ASN A 199 -16.80 -19.45 -8.33
N GLU A 200 -15.78 -18.70 -8.70
CA GLU A 200 -14.35 -19.02 -8.56
C GLU A 200 -13.73 -18.42 -7.27
N LEU A 201 -14.50 -17.66 -6.48
CA LEU A 201 -14.02 -17.04 -5.24
C LEU A 201 -13.89 -18.06 -4.09
N THR A 202 -13.24 -19.15 -4.36
CA THR A 202 -12.81 -20.17 -3.41
C THR A 202 -11.31 -20.37 -3.54
N LYS A 203 -10.68 -21.00 -2.55
CA LYS A 203 -9.23 -21.29 -2.63
C LYS A 203 -8.93 -22.19 -3.84
N GLU A 204 -9.79 -23.17 -4.12
CA GLU A 204 -9.67 -24.07 -5.26
C GLU A 204 -9.85 -23.33 -6.59
N GLY A 205 -10.90 -22.51 -6.73
CA GLY A 205 -11.19 -21.75 -7.94
C GLY A 205 -10.10 -20.76 -8.28
N LEU A 206 -9.58 -20.02 -7.29
CA LEU A 206 -8.48 -19.09 -7.48
C LEU A 206 -7.14 -19.79 -7.79
N ASN A 207 -6.94 -21.04 -7.38
CA ASN A 207 -5.79 -21.84 -7.76
C ASN A 207 -5.93 -22.57 -9.11
N THR A 208 -7.05 -22.42 -9.81
CA THR A 208 -7.22 -22.97 -11.16
C THR A 208 -6.27 -22.27 -12.13
N TYR A 209 -5.47 -23.06 -12.84
CA TYR A 209 -4.54 -22.57 -13.86
C TYR A 209 -5.26 -22.34 -15.18
N TYR A 210 -4.97 -21.24 -15.84
CA TYR A 210 -5.50 -20.88 -17.17
C TYR A 210 -4.34 -20.74 -18.15
N ASP A 211 -4.33 -21.55 -19.19
CA ASP A 211 -3.27 -21.54 -20.21
C ASP A 211 -3.15 -20.17 -20.89
N GLU A 212 -4.26 -19.49 -21.12
CA GLU A 212 -4.30 -18.15 -21.74
C GLU A 212 -3.64 -17.08 -20.87
N LEU A 213 -3.64 -17.27 -19.56
CA LEU A 213 -2.98 -16.37 -18.61
C LEU A 213 -1.54 -16.78 -18.30
N GLY A 214 -1.18 -18.06 -18.54
CA GLY A 214 0.10 -18.64 -18.14
C GLY A 214 0.30 -18.68 -16.62
N LYS A 215 -0.77 -18.61 -15.83
CA LYS A 215 -0.78 -18.59 -14.37
C LYS A 215 -2.16 -18.93 -13.80
N THR A 216 -2.26 -19.05 -12.47
CA THR A 216 -3.56 -19.24 -11.83
C THR A 216 -4.40 -17.96 -11.86
N LEU A 217 -5.71 -18.10 -11.71
CA LEU A 217 -6.62 -16.96 -11.61
C LEU A 217 -6.24 -16.05 -10.43
N GLY A 218 -5.93 -16.65 -9.27
CA GLY A 218 -5.52 -15.90 -8.08
C GLY A 218 -4.22 -15.11 -8.30
N GLU A 219 -3.21 -15.71 -8.93
CA GLU A 219 -1.96 -15.01 -9.30
C GLU A 219 -2.23 -13.85 -10.26
N ALA A 220 -3.12 -14.02 -11.22
CA ALA A 220 -3.47 -12.95 -12.16
C ALA A 220 -4.21 -11.80 -11.46
N LEU A 221 -5.18 -12.12 -10.60
CA LEU A 221 -6.00 -11.13 -9.90
C LEU A 221 -5.27 -10.46 -8.71
N LEU A 222 -4.32 -11.16 -8.04
CA LEU A 222 -3.50 -10.60 -6.96
C LEU A 222 -2.21 -9.94 -7.48
N ALA A 223 -1.95 -9.93 -8.79
CA ALA A 223 -0.80 -9.19 -9.32
C ALA A 223 -0.82 -7.75 -8.79
N PRO A 224 0.27 -7.29 -8.14
CA PRO A 224 0.29 -5.96 -7.54
C PRO A 224 0.15 -4.85 -8.57
N THR A 225 -0.44 -3.75 -8.17
CA THR A 225 -0.48 -2.51 -8.94
C THR A 225 0.94 -2.05 -9.24
N ARG A 226 1.20 -1.74 -10.50
CA ARG A 226 2.50 -1.19 -10.90
C ARG A 226 2.71 0.19 -10.30
N ILE A 227 3.90 0.40 -9.74
CA ILE A 227 4.35 1.71 -9.28
C ILE A 227 5.05 2.42 -10.44
N TYR A 228 4.54 3.60 -10.82
CA TYR A 228 4.98 4.36 -11.99
C TYR A 228 5.91 5.52 -11.65
N VAL A 229 6.30 5.68 -10.39
CA VAL A 229 7.10 6.81 -9.88
C VAL A 229 8.41 6.99 -10.64
N LYS A 230 9.01 5.90 -11.14
CA LYS A 230 10.28 5.91 -11.89
C LYS A 230 10.10 5.75 -13.40
N ALA A 231 8.89 5.90 -13.93
CA ALA A 231 8.59 5.69 -15.35
C ALA A 231 8.86 6.93 -16.20
#